data_18e83eb043d06297b8491933fc455c8f
#
_entry.id   18e83eb043d06297b8491933fc455c8f
#
_cell.length_a   1.000
_cell.length_b   1.000
_cell.length_c   1.000
_cell.angle_alpha   90.00
_cell.angle_beta   90.00
_cell.angle_gamma   90.00
#
_symmetry.space_group_name_H-M   'P 1'
#
loop_
_entity.id
_entity.type
_entity.pdbx_description
1 polymer ?
#
loop_
_entity_poly.entity_id
_entity_poly.type
_entity_poly.pdbx_seq_one_letter_code
_entity_poly.pdbx_strand_id
1 'polypeptide(L)'
;TWKGVRFDIEAKDKRNNKSRSDLKSVNISFTHGQVSTQLKGSAFTQGMPENLWRMISIPAEVDENTVEEVFENELGKLKVKNWTIWEWTGATKNDGYEEPRVLLPGKAYWLIQHVKSTVDFQLGSGLSIDQSGWTFTFLPGWNLIGNPYPFESNLELNDSLFYGPVTYGWGGEGWSEESTLRPWGGYAVYNRSSTSEMITLRPAITSWILSRQKKPEPDGWQLNLSAYGETYVDPKNAIGRLSGSLE
;
A
#
# COMPACT_ATOMS: atom_id res chain seq x y z
N THR A 1 2.65 10.13 2.14
CA THR A 1 2.04 9.18 1.19
C THR A 1 2.94 9.08 -0.03
N TRP A 2 3.69 8.00 -0.12
CA TRP A 2 4.62 7.81 -1.22
C TRP A 2 3.91 7.06 -2.34
N LYS A 3 3.39 7.81 -3.28
CA LYS A 3 2.98 7.27 -4.58
C LYS A 3 4.19 7.43 -5.48
N GLY A 4 4.69 6.36 -6.06
CA GLY A 4 5.75 6.43 -7.06
C GLY A 4 5.39 7.37 -8.21
N VAL A 5 6.36 7.79 -8.98
CA VAL A 5 6.12 8.61 -10.18
C VAL A 5 5.48 7.72 -11.24
N ARG A 6 4.32 8.12 -11.70
CA ARG A 6 3.66 7.50 -12.86
C ARG A 6 3.90 8.39 -14.08
N PHE A 7 4.27 7.79 -15.17
CA PHE A 7 4.46 8.49 -16.43
C PHE A 7 4.03 7.62 -17.59
N ASP A 8 3.63 8.27 -18.64
CA ASP A 8 3.50 7.69 -19.96
C ASP A 8 4.24 8.54 -20.99
N ILE A 9 4.54 7.95 -22.10
CA ILE A 9 5.23 8.61 -23.22
C ILE A 9 4.23 8.73 -24.34
N GLU A 10 3.89 9.95 -24.70
CA GLU A 10 3.13 10.24 -25.91
C GLU A 10 4.09 10.68 -27.02
N ALA A 11 4.21 9.86 -28.05
CA ALA A 11 4.95 10.19 -29.27
C ALA A 11 3.98 10.68 -30.35
N LYS A 12 4.31 11.78 -30.99
CA LYS A 12 3.54 12.38 -32.07
C LYS A 12 4.43 12.50 -33.29
N ASP A 13 4.01 11.94 -34.41
CA ASP A 13 4.76 12.07 -35.66
C ASP A 13 4.41 13.38 -36.40
N LYS A 14 5.12 13.62 -37.49
CA LYS A 14 4.91 14.76 -38.34
C LYS A 14 3.54 14.82 -39.01
N ARG A 15 2.81 13.72 -39.08
CA ARG A 15 1.45 13.67 -39.61
C ARG A 15 0.40 13.74 -38.51
N ASN A 16 0.83 14.15 -37.33
CA ASN A 16 0.00 14.20 -36.12
C ASN A 16 -0.53 12.86 -35.65
N ASN A 17 0.01 11.73 -36.09
CA ASN A 17 -0.30 10.44 -35.49
C ASN A 17 0.32 10.42 -34.11
N LYS A 18 -0.51 10.09 -33.15
CA LYS A 18 -0.08 9.96 -31.76
C LYS A 18 0.00 8.49 -31.37
N SER A 19 1.06 8.12 -30.72
CA SER A 19 1.19 6.85 -30.03
C SER A 19 1.53 7.14 -28.57
N ARG A 20 0.87 6.45 -27.68
CA ARG A 20 1.10 6.60 -26.25
C ARG A 20 1.55 5.26 -25.68
N SER A 21 2.57 5.28 -24.85
CA SER A 21 2.97 4.08 -24.13
C SER A 21 1.92 3.71 -23.08
N ASP A 22 1.96 2.48 -22.62
CA ASP A 22 1.29 2.13 -21.38
C ASP A 22 1.81 3.01 -20.24
N LEU A 23 0.95 3.24 -19.26
CA LEU A 23 1.34 3.95 -18.06
C LEU A 23 2.44 3.16 -17.35
N LYS A 24 3.60 3.79 -17.19
CA LYS A 24 4.72 3.26 -16.44
C LYS A 24 4.73 3.87 -15.05
N SER A 25 5.20 3.14 -14.08
CA SER A 25 5.47 3.68 -12.77
C SER A 25 6.93 3.45 -12.41
N VAL A 26 7.56 4.47 -11.85
CA VAL A 26 8.82 4.34 -11.15
C VAL A 26 8.51 4.49 -9.68
N ASN A 27 8.74 3.44 -8.95
CA ASN A 27 8.64 3.49 -7.53
C ASN A 27 9.91 4.15 -6.98
N ILE A 28 9.76 5.00 -6.00
CA ILE A 28 10.89 5.63 -5.34
C ILE A 28 11.17 4.81 -4.10
N SER A 29 12.30 4.09 -4.09
CA SER A 29 12.84 3.47 -2.89
C SER A 29 13.73 4.47 -2.17
N PHE A 30 13.63 4.51 -0.85
CA PHE A 30 14.53 5.30 -0.03
C PHE A 30 15.56 4.37 0.58
N THR A 31 16.82 4.63 0.27
CA THR A 31 17.94 4.07 1.01
C THR A 31 18.32 5.05 2.11
N HIS A 32 18.02 4.71 3.35
CA HIS A 32 18.31 5.47 4.56
C HIS A 32 17.74 6.90 4.66
N GLY A 33 16.92 7.08 5.66
CA GLY A 33 16.39 8.35 6.11
C GLY A 33 14.97 8.62 5.63
N GLN A 34 14.03 8.43 6.52
CA GLN A 34 12.67 8.93 6.50
C GLN A 34 11.75 8.37 5.42
N VAL A 35 11.30 7.15 5.62
CA VAL A 35 9.95 6.80 5.21
C VAL A 35 9.02 7.40 6.26
N SER A 36 8.53 8.60 6.04
CA SER A 36 7.45 9.15 6.84
C SER A 36 6.15 8.61 6.30
N THR A 37 5.57 7.63 6.95
CA THR A 37 4.22 7.20 6.66
C THR A 37 3.32 7.55 7.82
N GLN A 38 2.12 7.99 7.50
CA GLN A 38 1.14 8.48 8.43
C GLN A 38 -0.10 7.60 8.36
N LEU A 39 -0.62 7.19 9.51
CA LEU A 39 -1.81 6.35 9.57
C LEU A 39 -3.05 7.12 9.09
N LYS A 40 -3.21 8.36 9.49
CA LYS A 40 -4.32 9.20 9.04
C LYS A 40 -4.26 9.47 7.54
N GLY A 41 -5.38 9.32 6.86
CA GLY A 41 -5.46 9.47 5.40
C GLY A 41 -5.07 8.22 4.60
N SER A 42 -4.72 7.13 5.30
CA SER A 42 -4.48 5.81 4.72
C SER A 42 -5.73 4.92 4.83
N ALA A 43 -5.61 3.69 5.34
CA ALA A 43 -6.77 2.87 5.72
C ALA A 43 -7.63 3.52 6.82
N PHE A 44 -7.09 4.49 7.53
CA PHE A 44 -7.72 5.21 8.63
C PHE A 44 -7.86 6.69 8.29
N THR A 45 -8.92 7.06 7.58
CA THR A 45 -9.13 8.45 7.10
C THR A 45 -9.08 9.51 8.20
N GLN A 46 -9.57 9.18 9.40
CA GLN A 46 -9.63 10.10 10.56
C GLN A 46 -8.61 9.76 11.65
N GLY A 47 -7.77 8.74 11.45
CA GLY A 47 -6.87 8.20 12.46
C GLY A 47 -7.46 6.99 13.18
N MET A 48 -6.68 6.41 14.11
CA MET A 48 -7.07 5.26 14.93
C MET A 48 -8.16 5.66 15.94
N PRO A 49 -9.37 5.10 15.85
CA PRO A 49 -10.46 5.49 16.75
C PRO A 49 -10.25 4.95 18.18
N GLU A 50 -10.89 5.61 19.13
CA GLU A 50 -10.97 5.16 20.52
C GLU A 50 -11.97 4.01 20.68
N ASN A 51 -11.67 3.07 21.58
CA ASN A 51 -12.57 1.99 22.02
C ASN A 51 -13.05 1.03 20.90
N LEU A 52 -12.37 1.01 19.77
CA LEU A 52 -12.69 0.10 18.67
C LEU A 52 -11.47 -0.72 18.28
N TRP A 53 -11.69 -2.04 18.18
CA TRP A 53 -10.69 -2.92 17.61
C TRP A 53 -10.48 -2.62 16.13
N ARG A 54 -9.25 -2.50 15.73
CA ARG A 54 -8.83 -2.35 14.33
C ARG A 54 -7.70 -3.27 13.99
N MET A 55 -7.70 -3.76 12.76
CA MET A 55 -6.52 -4.42 12.21
C MET A 55 -5.61 -3.39 11.56
N ILE A 56 -4.38 -3.34 12.03
CA ILE A 56 -3.36 -2.43 11.54
C ILE A 56 -2.15 -3.19 11.01
N SER A 57 -1.34 -2.52 10.20
CA SER A 57 -0.03 -3.00 9.74
C SER A 57 0.96 -1.84 9.69
N ILE A 58 2.25 -2.13 9.58
CA ILE A 58 3.25 -1.12 9.30
C ILE A 58 3.70 -1.23 7.83
N PRO A 59 3.66 -0.11 7.08
CA PRO A 59 3.93 -0.14 5.64
C PRO A 59 5.39 0.14 5.28
N ALA A 60 6.33 -0.23 6.12
CA ALA A 60 7.78 -0.07 5.92
C ALA A 60 8.57 -0.91 6.92
N GLU A 61 9.83 -1.20 6.61
CA GLU A 61 10.82 -1.61 7.63
C GLU A 61 11.26 -0.38 8.41
N VAL A 62 11.15 -0.43 9.72
CA VAL A 62 11.58 0.63 10.62
C VAL A 62 12.73 0.15 11.50
N ASP A 63 13.69 1.03 11.76
CA ASP A 63 14.86 0.69 12.57
C ASP A 63 14.45 0.41 14.03
N GLU A 64 13.50 1.19 14.53
CA GLU A 64 12.91 1.05 15.86
C GLU A 64 11.52 0.43 15.71
N ASN A 65 11.44 -0.88 15.67
CA ASN A 65 10.23 -1.64 15.36
C ASN A 65 9.61 -2.35 16.56
N THR A 66 10.04 -2.06 17.77
CA THR A 66 9.34 -2.58 18.95
C THR A 66 7.96 -1.93 19.07
N VAL A 67 7.03 -2.67 19.64
CA VAL A 67 5.66 -2.19 19.85
C VAL A 67 5.64 -0.89 20.64
N GLU A 68 6.51 -0.78 21.63
CA GLU A 68 6.66 0.40 22.48
C GLU A 68 7.16 1.60 21.67
N GLU A 69 8.22 1.43 20.89
CA GLU A 69 8.82 2.52 20.10
C GLU A 69 7.85 3.07 19.05
N VAL A 70 7.02 2.20 18.47
CA VAL A 70 6.05 2.63 17.45
C VAL A 70 4.84 3.33 18.04
N PHE A 71 4.35 2.93 19.23
CA PHE A 71 3.05 3.39 19.74
C PHE A 71 3.10 4.20 21.04
N GLU A 72 4.13 4.09 21.88
CA GLU A 72 4.14 4.75 23.19
C GLU A 72 4.18 6.27 23.11
N ASN A 73 4.73 6.85 22.05
CA ASN A 73 4.76 8.30 21.87
C ASN A 73 3.35 8.90 21.85
N GLU A 74 2.41 8.23 21.20
CA GLU A 74 1.04 8.70 21.02
C GLU A 74 0.07 8.12 22.05
N LEU A 75 0.28 6.87 22.46
CA LEU A 75 -0.61 6.14 23.35
C LEU A 75 -0.13 6.05 24.80
N GLY A 76 1.10 6.48 25.05
CA GLY A 76 1.74 6.27 26.35
C GLY A 76 2.06 4.81 26.60
N LYS A 77 2.53 4.48 27.80
CA LYS A 77 3.01 3.14 28.12
C LYS A 77 1.97 2.05 27.88
N LEU A 78 2.45 0.93 27.31
CA LEU A 78 1.64 -0.26 27.10
C LEU A 78 1.01 -0.73 28.40
N LYS A 79 -0.28 -0.55 28.51
CA LYS A 79 -1.13 -1.02 29.61
C LYS A 79 -2.53 -1.27 29.08
N VAL A 80 -3.15 -2.38 29.44
CA VAL A 80 -4.49 -2.78 28.99
C VAL A 80 -5.52 -1.65 29.13
N LYS A 81 -5.40 -0.78 30.13
CA LYS A 81 -6.30 0.37 30.30
C LYS A 81 -6.05 1.52 29.32
N ASN A 82 -4.89 1.57 28.67
CA ASN A 82 -4.54 2.58 27.69
C ASN A 82 -4.71 2.03 26.28
N TRP A 83 -4.08 0.91 26.00
CA TRP A 83 -4.15 0.23 24.73
C TRP A 83 -3.61 -1.19 24.86
N THR A 84 -3.95 -2.03 23.89
CA THR A 84 -3.40 -3.39 23.76
C THR A 84 -3.31 -3.78 22.29
N ILE A 85 -2.39 -4.68 21.99
CA ILE A 85 -2.12 -5.17 20.66
C ILE A 85 -1.93 -6.68 20.66
N TRP A 86 -2.42 -7.35 19.61
CA TRP A 86 -2.34 -8.79 19.45
C TRP A 86 -1.93 -9.16 18.03
N GLU A 87 -1.09 -10.19 17.93
CA GLU A 87 -0.70 -10.85 16.69
C GLU A 87 -1.42 -12.19 16.56
N TRP A 88 -1.91 -12.52 15.37
CA TRP A 88 -2.42 -13.84 15.06
C TRP A 88 -1.28 -14.75 14.61
N THR A 89 -1.06 -15.85 15.33
CA THR A 89 0.04 -16.80 15.06
C THR A 89 -0.42 -18.02 14.28
N GLY A 90 -1.74 -18.19 14.06
CA GLY A 90 -2.31 -19.41 13.46
C GLY A 90 -2.21 -20.65 14.36
N ALA A 91 -1.62 -20.49 15.56
CA ALA A 91 -1.38 -21.60 16.45
C ALA A 91 -2.61 -21.94 17.29
N THR A 92 -2.66 -23.19 17.75
CA THR A 92 -3.71 -23.69 18.66
C THR A 92 -3.49 -23.29 20.13
N LYS A 93 -2.39 -22.60 20.43
CA LYS A 93 -2.10 -22.09 21.77
C LYS A 93 -2.66 -20.68 21.95
N ASN A 94 -3.17 -20.37 23.13
CA ASN A 94 -3.72 -19.05 23.49
C ASN A 94 -4.76 -18.55 22.50
N ASP A 95 -5.62 -19.43 22.00
CA ASP A 95 -6.61 -19.12 20.95
C ASP A 95 -6.00 -18.53 19.66
N GLY A 96 -4.70 -18.73 19.45
CA GLY A 96 -3.96 -18.26 18.27
C GLY A 96 -3.50 -16.81 18.35
N TYR A 97 -3.60 -16.15 19.51
CA TYR A 97 -3.16 -14.76 19.69
C TYR A 97 -2.01 -14.64 20.69
N GLU A 98 -1.05 -13.78 20.37
CA GLU A 98 0.10 -13.45 21.23
C GLU A 98 0.32 -11.92 21.23
N GLU A 99 0.90 -11.40 22.32
CA GLU A 99 1.39 -10.02 22.34
C GLU A 99 2.68 -9.93 21.50
N PRO A 100 2.70 -9.15 20.40
CA PRO A 100 3.91 -8.99 19.60
C PRO A 100 4.94 -8.16 20.36
N ARG A 101 6.22 -8.52 20.20
CA ARG A 101 7.33 -7.70 20.71
C ARG A 101 7.80 -6.67 19.66
N VAL A 102 7.75 -7.08 18.41
CA VAL A 102 8.19 -6.28 17.27
C VAL A 102 7.11 -6.27 16.20
N LEU A 103 7.04 -5.19 15.46
CA LEU A 103 6.17 -5.06 14.32
C LEU A 103 6.94 -5.32 13.03
N LEU A 104 6.36 -6.13 12.17
CA LEU A 104 6.98 -6.51 10.89
C LEU A 104 6.08 -6.10 9.73
N PRO A 105 6.65 -5.59 8.63
CA PRO A 105 5.90 -5.35 7.40
C PRO A 105 5.22 -6.63 6.92
N GLY A 106 4.09 -6.49 6.24
CA GLY A 106 3.34 -7.63 5.71
C GLY A 106 2.52 -8.40 6.74
N LYS A 107 2.69 -8.14 8.04
CA LYS A 107 1.84 -8.69 9.10
C LYS A 107 0.74 -7.71 9.50
N ALA A 108 -0.40 -8.24 9.95
CA ALA A 108 -1.43 -7.44 10.58
C ALA A 108 -1.57 -7.77 12.06
N TYR A 109 -1.93 -6.76 12.81
CA TYR A 109 -2.09 -6.79 14.25
C TYR A 109 -3.45 -6.21 14.65
N TRP A 110 -4.07 -6.81 15.65
CA TRP A 110 -5.22 -6.21 16.29
C TRP A 110 -4.77 -5.16 17.32
N LEU A 111 -5.26 -3.95 17.18
CA LEU A 111 -5.00 -2.84 18.09
C LEU A 111 -6.30 -2.24 18.58
N ILE A 112 -6.39 -1.97 19.88
CA ILE A 112 -7.41 -1.12 20.49
C ILE A 112 -6.72 -0.07 21.37
N GLN A 113 -7.23 1.15 21.36
CA GLN A 113 -6.76 2.22 22.23
C GLN A 113 -7.92 2.89 22.97
N HIS A 114 -7.62 3.41 24.17
CA HIS A 114 -8.57 4.04 25.09
C HIS A 114 -8.08 5.43 25.56
N VAL A 115 -7.17 6.05 24.80
CA VAL A 115 -6.44 7.23 25.27
C VAL A 115 -7.02 8.52 24.71
N LYS A 116 -7.39 8.51 23.42
CA LYS A 116 -7.86 9.69 22.69
C LYS A 116 -8.93 9.28 21.68
N SER A 117 -9.85 10.19 21.40
CA SER A 117 -10.91 9.99 20.41
C SER A 117 -10.38 9.53 19.05
N THR A 118 -9.25 10.06 18.63
CA THR A 118 -8.49 9.60 17.46
C THR A 118 -7.00 9.78 17.69
N VAL A 119 -6.20 8.85 17.18
CA VAL A 119 -4.73 8.91 17.21
C VAL A 119 -4.20 8.76 15.79
N ASP A 120 -3.19 9.53 15.48
CA ASP A 120 -2.43 9.41 14.26
C ASP A 120 -1.03 8.91 14.57
N PHE A 121 -0.65 7.80 13.97
CA PHE A 121 0.68 7.24 14.12
C PHE A 121 1.56 7.67 12.95
N GLN A 122 2.79 8.00 13.27
CA GLN A 122 3.81 8.31 12.28
C GLN A 122 4.99 7.38 12.50
N LEU A 123 5.39 6.66 11.46
CA LEU A 123 6.66 5.95 11.50
C LEU A 123 7.80 6.95 11.33
N GLY A 124 8.80 6.82 12.17
CA GLY A 124 10.03 7.60 12.09
C GLY A 124 10.85 7.28 10.83
N SER A 125 12.15 7.14 10.95
CA SER A 125 13.01 6.68 9.86
C SER A 125 12.79 5.19 9.60
N GLY A 126 12.68 4.79 8.33
CA GLY A 126 12.54 3.41 7.92
C GLY A 126 12.93 3.22 6.46
N LEU A 127 13.03 1.99 6.03
CA LEU A 127 13.30 1.62 4.65
C LEU A 127 12.00 1.22 3.95
N SER A 128 11.84 1.64 2.71
CA SER A 128 10.79 1.07 1.89
C SER A 128 11.12 -0.39 1.57
N ILE A 129 10.09 -1.23 1.58
CA ILE A 129 10.21 -2.62 1.15
C ILE A 129 10.64 -2.69 -0.31
N ASP A 130 11.44 -3.69 -0.66
CA ASP A 130 11.86 -3.95 -2.03
C ASP A 130 10.63 -4.10 -2.95
N GLN A 131 10.69 -3.42 -4.04
CA GLN A 131 9.58 -3.31 -4.98
C GLN A 131 9.57 -4.39 -6.05
N SER A 132 10.55 -5.30 -6.03
CA SER A 132 10.50 -6.52 -6.84
C SER A 132 9.33 -7.42 -6.46
N GLY A 133 8.82 -7.26 -5.26
CA GLY A 133 7.64 -7.90 -4.73
C GLY A 133 7.84 -8.35 -3.27
N TRP A 134 6.73 -8.39 -2.55
CA TRP A 134 6.64 -8.97 -1.21
C TRP A 134 5.95 -10.31 -1.28
N THR A 135 6.59 -11.38 -0.81
CA THR A 135 5.99 -12.71 -0.82
C THR A 135 5.38 -13.04 0.52
N PHE A 136 4.07 -13.24 0.51
CA PHE A 136 3.34 -13.81 1.64
C PHE A 136 3.41 -15.33 1.60
N THR A 137 3.52 -15.94 2.78
CA THR A 137 3.29 -17.38 2.97
C THR A 137 2.01 -17.55 3.76
N PHE A 138 0.99 -18.10 3.11
CA PHE A 138 -0.32 -18.36 3.70
C PHE A 138 -0.38 -19.79 4.24
N LEU A 139 -0.48 -19.94 5.54
CA LEU A 139 -0.74 -21.24 6.16
C LEU A 139 -2.19 -21.68 5.88
N PRO A 140 -2.51 -22.98 5.95
CA PRO A 140 -3.91 -23.43 5.89
C PRO A 140 -4.79 -22.73 6.92
N GLY A 141 -5.97 -22.29 6.50
CA GLY A 141 -6.89 -21.55 7.35
C GLY A 141 -6.71 -20.02 7.30
N TRP A 142 -7.07 -19.33 8.38
CA TRP A 142 -7.01 -17.87 8.46
C TRP A 142 -5.59 -17.35 8.64
N ASN A 143 -5.26 -16.34 7.87
CA ASN A 143 -4.01 -15.58 7.94
C ASN A 143 -4.34 -14.09 8.05
N LEU A 144 -3.60 -13.37 8.88
CA LEU A 144 -3.69 -11.91 8.98
C LEU A 144 -2.48 -11.29 8.30
N ILE A 145 -2.73 -10.43 7.32
CA ILE A 145 -1.69 -9.78 6.52
C ILE A 145 -1.85 -8.27 6.54
N GLY A 146 -0.76 -7.56 6.34
CA GLY A 146 -0.74 -6.11 6.16
C GLY A 146 -0.18 -5.70 4.82
N ASN A 147 -0.48 -4.49 4.39
CA ASN A 147 0.20 -3.92 3.23
C ASN A 147 1.64 -3.53 3.63
N PRO A 148 2.66 -4.16 3.06
CA PRO A 148 4.05 -3.80 3.38
C PRO A 148 4.52 -2.50 2.73
N TYR A 149 3.71 -1.92 1.83
CA TYR A 149 4.06 -0.72 1.08
C TYR A 149 3.36 0.53 1.59
N PRO A 150 3.99 1.71 1.51
CA PRO A 150 3.38 2.98 1.88
C PRO A 150 2.40 3.53 0.83
N PHE A 151 1.93 2.69 -0.08
CA PHE A 151 0.94 2.99 -1.11
C PHE A 151 -0.04 1.82 -1.28
N GLU A 152 -1.16 2.07 -1.92
CA GLU A 152 -2.17 1.05 -2.19
C GLU A 152 -1.62 -0.05 -3.10
N SER A 153 -1.95 -1.29 -2.80
CA SER A 153 -1.52 -2.48 -3.53
C SER A 153 -2.67 -3.46 -3.70
N ASN A 154 -2.66 -4.22 -4.79
CA ASN A 154 -3.66 -5.25 -5.04
C ASN A 154 -3.03 -6.63 -4.90
N LEU A 155 -3.64 -7.47 -4.09
CA LEU A 155 -3.25 -8.86 -3.92
C LEU A 155 -4.19 -9.73 -4.78
N GLU A 156 -3.62 -10.40 -5.77
CA GLU A 156 -4.36 -11.33 -6.61
C GLU A 156 -4.37 -12.72 -5.97
N LEU A 157 -5.54 -13.16 -5.54
CA LEU A 157 -5.76 -14.47 -4.94
C LEU A 157 -6.46 -15.40 -5.94
N ASN A 158 -6.08 -16.67 -5.91
CA ASN A 158 -6.71 -17.69 -6.73
C ASN A 158 -7.93 -18.28 -6.01
N ASP A 159 -9.12 -18.13 -6.56
CA ASP A 159 -10.39 -18.60 -5.99
C ASP A 159 -10.41 -20.10 -5.67
N SER A 160 -9.62 -20.91 -6.37
CA SER A 160 -9.55 -22.34 -6.09
C SER A 160 -8.79 -22.67 -4.80
N LEU A 161 -7.87 -21.79 -4.39
CA LEU A 161 -7.00 -21.98 -3.24
C LEU A 161 -7.43 -21.13 -2.03
N PHE A 162 -8.12 -20.01 -2.28
CA PHE A 162 -8.53 -19.07 -1.26
C PHE A 162 -10.06 -18.94 -1.17
N TYR A 163 -10.54 -18.38 -0.08
CA TYR A 163 -11.97 -18.09 0.07
C TYR A 163 -12.28 -16.74 -0.62
N GLY A 164 -12.58 -16.81 -1.92
CA GLY A 164 -12.77 -15.66 -2.81
C GLY A 164 -11.45 -15.01 -3.26
N PRO A 165 -11.50 -14.16 -4.29
CA PRO A 165 -10.34 -13.47 -4.85
C PRO A 165 -9.98 -12.20 -4.07
N VAL A 166 -10.56 -11.99 -2.90
CA VAL A 166 -10.50 -10.76 -2.11
C VAL A 166 -9.94 -11.01 -0.72
N THR A 167 -9.48 -9.96 -0.10
CA THR A 167 -9.15 -9.91 1.32
C THR A 167 -10.34 -9.38 2.12
N TYR A 168 -10.31 -9.55 3.43
CA TYR A 168 -11.35 -9.06 4.33
C TYR A 168 -10.77 -8.03 5.30
N GLY A 169 -11.27 -6.80 5.25
CA GLY A 169 -10.94 -5.74 6.18
C GLY A 169 -11.93 -5.67 7.35
N TRP A 170 -11.47 -5.23 8.52
CA TRP A 170 -12.33 -5.00 9.68
C TRP A 170 -12.60 -3.51 9.90
N GLY A 171 -13.85 -3.12 9.73
CA GLY A 171 -14.30 -1.73 9.87
C GLY A 171 -14.55 -1.27 11.32
N GLY A 172 -14.47 -2.17 12.31
CA GLY A 172 -14.81 -1.93 13.72
C GLY A 172 -16.14 -2.57 14.14
N GLU A 173 -17.06 -2.74 13.22
CA GLU A 173 -18.38 -3.36 13.48
C GLU A 173 -18.60 -4.63 12.67
N GLY A 174 -17.80 -4.84 11.61
CA GLY A 174 -17.96 -6.00 10.73
C GLY A 174 -16.84 -6.12 9.72
N TRP A 175 -16.83 -7.27 9.06
CA TRP A 175 -15.93 -7.59 7.97
C TRP A 175 -16.47 -7.04 6.66
N SER A 176 -15.59 -6.52 5.81
CA SER A 176 -15.87 -6.10 4.45
C SER A 176 -14.87 -6.72 3.48
N GLU A 177 -15.34 -7.04 2.29
CA GLU A 177 -14.45 -7.45 1.20
C GLU A 177 -13.66 -6.24 0.70
N GLU A 178 -12.34 -6.45 0.56
CA GLU A 178 -11.41 -5.42 0.13
C GLU A 178 -10.56 -5.95 -1.03
N SER A 179 -10.61 -5.27 -2.16
CA SER A 179 -9.78 -5.60 -3.33
C SER A 179 -8.42 -4.90 -3.29
N THR A 180 -8.28 -3.89 -2.44
CA THR A 180 -7.10 -3.05 -2.34
C THR A 180 -6.56 -3.05 -0.94
N LEU A 181 -5.30 -3.41 -0.79
CA LEU A 181 -4.56 -3.27 0.46
C LEU A 181 -4.08 -1.82 0.60
N ARG A 182 -4.59 -1.12 1.60
CA ARG A 182 -4.17 0.26 1.90
C ARG A 182 -3.03 0.26 2.90
N PRO A 183 -2.12 1.25 2.86
CA PRO A 183 -1.11 1.41 3.89
C PRO A 183 -1.73 1.43 5.28
N TRP A 184 -1.05 0.89 6.27
CA TRP A 184 -1.51 0.74 7.65
C TRP A 184 -2.69 -0.20 7.87
N GLY A 185 -3.38 -0.63 6.82
CA GLY A 185 -4.51 -1.54 6.90
C GLY A 185 -4.08 -2.99 7.14
N GLY A 186 -4.79 -3.67 8.03
CA GLY A 186 -4.69 -5.11 8.22
C GLY A 186 -5.89 -5.82 7.59
N TYR A 187 -5.64 -7.03 7.09
CA TYR A 187 -6.61 -7.82 6.33
C TYR A 187 -6.54 -9.30 6.71
N ALA A 188 -7.66 -9.98 6.61
CA ALA A 188 -7.74 -11.42 6.75
C ALA A 188 -7.84 -12.10 5.38
N VAL A 189 -7.17 -13.25 5.26
CA VAL A 189 -7.20 -14.12 4.07
C VAL A 189 -7.37 -15.56 4.53
N TYR A 190 -8.28 -16.30 3.91
CA TYR A 190 -8.48 -17.70 4.23
C TYR A 190 -7.91 -18.60 3.13
N ASN A 191 -6.85 -19.35 3.47
CA ASN A 191 -6.30 -20.39 2.60
C ASN A 191 -7.09 -21.69 2.79
N ARG A 192 -7.76 -22.15 1.73
CA ARG A 192 -8.54 -23.40 1.71
C ARG A 192 -7.68 -24.63 1.47
N SER A 193 -6.46 -24.43 0.97
CA SER A 193 -5.52 -25.51 0.72
C SER A 193 -5.13 -26.18 2.04
N SER A 194 -4.83 -27.44 1.98
CA SER A 194 -4.23 -28.19 3.11
C SER A 194 -2.72 -27.94 3.24
N THR A 195 -2.14 -27.18 2.31
CA THR A 195 -0.73 -26.81 2.27
C THR A 195 -0.54 -25.31 2.35
N SER A 196 0.66 -24.88 2.69
CA SER A 196 1.03 -23.48 2.63
C SER A 196 1.11 -23.01 1.19
N GLU A 197 0.58 -21.84 0.92
CA GLU A 197 0.60 -21.19 -0.38
C GLU A 197 1.46 -19.92 -0.36
N MET A 198 2.23 -19.68 -1.42
CA MET A 198 3.07 -18.50 -1.54
C MET A 198 2.53 -17.58 -2.64
N ILE A 199 2.20 -16.35 -2.27
CA ILE A 199 1.70 -15.33 -3.20
C ILE A 199 2.59 -14.10 -3.11
N THR A 200 3.06 -13.64 -4.25
CA THR A 200 3.87 -12.42 -4.33
C THR A 200 2.99 -11.22 -4.66
N LEU A 201 2.87 -10.34 -3.67
CA LEU A 201 2.30 -9.00 -3.86
C LEU A 201 3.31 -8.16 -4.61
N ARG A 202 2.95 -7.75 -5.80
CA ARG A 202 3.72 -6.79 -6.57
C ARG A 202 3.08 -5.41 -6.44
N PRO A 203 3.89 -4.35 -6.32
CA PRO A 203 3.35 -3.00 -6.35
C PRO A 203 2.49 -2.84 -7.59
N ALA A 204 1.18 -2.65 -7.41
CA ALA A 204 0.27 -2.60 -8.54
C ALA A 204 0.58 -1.38 -9.40
N ILE A 205 1.01 -1.64 -10.60
CA ILE A 205 0.85 -0.70 -11.70
C ILE A 205 -0.63 -0.77 -12.04
N THR A 206 -1.43 0.10 -11.45
CA THR A 206 -2.83 0.20 -11.85
C THR A 206 -2.83 0.63 -13.32
N SER A 207 -3.00 -0.32 -14.21
CA SER A 207 -3.15 -0.08 -15.62
C SER A 207 -4.49 0.60 -15.84
N TRP A 208 -4.49 1.91 -15.85
CA TRP A 208 -5.60 2.64 -16.46
C TRP A 208 -5.52 2.36 -17.95
N ILE A 209 -6.22 1.34 -18.40
CA ILE A 209 -6.47 1.13 -19.82
C ILE A 209 -7.41 2.26 -20.25
N LEU A 210 -6.83 3.37 -20.61
CA LEU A 210 -7.53 4.40 -21.35
C LEU A 210 -7.64 3.89 -22.78
N SER A 211 -8.75 3.27 -23.13
CA SER A 211 -9.12 3.04 -24.51
C SER A 211 -9.28 4.40 -25.19
N ARG A 212 -8.29 4.81 -25.96
CA ARG A 212 -8.36 6.02 -26.78
C ARG A 212 -8.44 5.63 -28.25
N GLN A 213 -9.46 6.19 -28.88
CA GLN A 213 -9.60 6.17 -30.36
C GLN A 213 -8.48 7.00 -31.01
N LYS A 214 -7.92 6.44 -32.03
CA LYS A 214 -6.83 7.01 -32.82
C LYS A 214 -7.34 8.14 -33.73
N LYS A 215 -6.73 9.31 -33.66
CA LYS A 215 -6.95 10.39 -34.59
C LYS A 215 -5.61 10.81 -35.24
N PRO A 216 -5.51 11.02 -36.56
CA PRO A 216 -4.24 11.31 -37.25
C PRO A 216 -3.84 12.78 -37.25
N GLU A 217 -2.55 13.09 -37.20
CA GLU A 217 -1.98 14.42 -37.11
C GLU A 217 -0.55 14.59 -37.74
N PRO A 218 -0.09 15.82 -38.08
CA PRO A 218 1.08 16.09 -38.93
C PRO A 218 2.50 16.07 -38.30
N ASP A 219 3.46 16.16 -39.14
CA ASP A 219 4.90 15.87 -39.08
C ASP A 219 5.76 16.53 -37.98
N GLY A 220 6.27 15.76 -37.04
CA GLY A 220 7.18 16.09 -35.94
C GLY A 220 7.05 15.02 -34.84
N TRP A 221 7.91 15.00 -33.85
CA TRP A 221 7.69 14.22 -32.63
C TRP A 221 7.74 15.14 -31.41
N GLN A 222 6.86 14.90 -30.47
CA GLN A 222 6.80 15.58 -29.19
C GLN A 222 6.61 14.58 -28.09
N LEU A 223 7.43 14.65 -27.08
CA LEU A 223 7.30 13.91 -25.84
C LEU A 223 6.69 14.85 -24.80
N ASN A 224 5.48 14.53 -24.34
CA ASN A 224 4.86 15.24 -23.24
C ASN A 224 5.14 14.50 -21.94
N LEU A 225 5.73 15.19 -20.98
CA LEU A 225 6.01 14.68 -19.64
C LEU A 225 5.03 15.36 -18.67
N SER A 226 4.25 14.55 -17.97
CA SER A 226 3.38 15.06 -16.92
C SER A 226 3.78 14.42 -15.58
N ALA A 227 4.05 15.25 -14.59
CA ALA A 227 4.30 14.80 -13.23
C ALA A 227 3.04 14.99 -12.40
N TYR A 228 2.67 13.93 -11.65
CA TYR A 228 1.51 13.93 -10.77
C TYR A 228 1.96 13.71 -9.33
N GLY A 229 1.71 14.66 -8.45
CA GLY A 229 1.81 14.53 -7.00
C GLY A 229 0.42 14.58 -6.36
N GLU A 230 0.32 14.39 -5.07
CA GLU A 230 -0.97 14.42 -4.38
C GLU A 230 -1.70 15.76 -4.45
N THR A 231 -0.94 16.85 -4.46
CA THR A 231 -1.45 18.23 -4.50
C THR A 231 -0.94 19.02 -5.70
N TYR A 232 -0.19 18.38 -6.58
CA TYR A 232 0.48 19.05 -7.68
C TYR A 232 0.38 18.23 -8.96
N VAL A 233 0.01 18.92 -10.03
CA VAL A 233 0.00 18.36 -11.38
C VAL A 233 0.79 19.32 -12.26
N ASP A 234 1.87 18.83 -12.86
CA ASP A 234 2.59 19.55 -13.93
C ASP A 234 2.29 18.89 -15.29
N PRO A 235 1.30 19.39 -16.02
CA PRO A 235 0.81 18.76 -17.24
C PRO A 235 1.51 19.22 -18.52
N LYS A 236 2.50 20.11 -18.46
CA LYS A 236 2.93 20.87 -19.64
C LYS A 236 4.40 20.78 -20.00
N ASN A 237 5.12 19.77 -19.51
CA ASN A 237 6.49 19.58 -19.96
C ASN A 237 6.51 18.80 -21.27
N ALA A 238 7.11 19.37 -22.30
CA ALA A 238 7.23 18.74 -23.59
C ALA A 238 8.66 18.81 -24.09
N ILE A 239 9.16 17.69 -24.60
CA ILE A 239 10.42 17.61 -25.34
C ILE A 239 10.08 17.09 -26.73
N GLY A 240 10.54 17.77 -27.78
CA GLY A 240 10.23 17.33 -29.12
C GLY A 240 11.00 18.06 -30.19
N ARG A 241 10.91 17.54 -31.39
CA ARG A 241 11.35 18.22 -32.61
C ARG A 241 10.13 18.57 -33.42
N LEU A 242 9.86 19.84 -33.56
CA LEU A 242 8.86 20.34 -34.50
C LEU A 242 9.54 20.55 -35.87
N SER A 243 8.98 20.03 -36.93
CA SER A 243 9.39 20.34 -38.27
C SER A 243 8.71 21.66 -38.69
N GLY A 244 9.44 22.71 -38.62
CA GLY A 244 9.01 24.03 -39.05
C GLY A 244 9.95 25.05 -38.45
N SER A 245 10.95 25.40 -39.26
CA SER A 245 11.73 26.65 -39.22
C SER A 245 11.86 27.33 -37.86
N LEU A 246 13.00 27.19 -37.25
CA LEU A 246 13.63 28.35 -36.64
C LEU A 246 14.09 29.26 -37.77
N GLU A 247 13.31 30.23 -38.15
CA GLU A 247 13.82 31.49 -38.66
C GLU A 247 14.10 32.43 -37.49
#